data_d08f1e3a2f1930bf7486ccc56c11a655
#
_entry.id   d08f1e3a2f1930bf7486ccc56c11a655
#
_cell.length_a   1.000
_cell.length_b   1.000
_cell.length_c   1.000
_cell.angle_alpha   90.00
_cell.angle_beta   90.00
_cell.angle_gamma   90.00
#
_symmetry.space_group_name_H-M   'P 1'
#
loop_
_entity.id
_entity.type
_entity.pdbx_description
1 polymer ?
#
loop_
_entity_poly.entity_id
_entity_poly.type
_entity_poly.pdbx_seq_one_letter_code
_entity_poly.pdbx_strand_id
1 'polypeptide(L)'
;MKLHRFFFEILVFFAIFIALILPPITNVQRDTLLQFQWNLPLNYIFLGTIALFIFLYEITQKKQNEISEKNTSNSIKTFILATIFTFISLFIIAFILESVAFLTKQNQQNVTIFPINSKKELFYCILKFCLAAFYEEVMYRLYLPEQLKRFFKNTQNKITQIYIPEIITIILFALGHKYLGIFAVINACIACVILRICYIKTQNIFASTIAHFLYNFTSLLLFII
;
A
#
# COMPACT_ATOMS: atom_id res chain seq x y z
N MET A 1 15.23 25.99 -17.76
CA MET A 1 15.45 25.16 -16.56
C MET A 1 14.16 24.51 -16.00
N LYS A 2 13.02 25.24 -15.83
CA LYS A 2 11.76 24.65 -15.31
C LYS A 2 11.14 23.57 -16.22
N LEU A 3 11.21 23.74 -17.55
CA LEU A 3 10.61 22.80 -18.51
C LEU A 3 11.34 21.44 -18.53
N HIS A 4 12.69 21.42 -18.53
CA HIS A 4 13.46 20.17 -18.47
C HIS A 4 13.23 19.38 -17.19
N ARG A 5 13.09 20.06 -16.04
CA ARG A 5 12.77 19.43 -14.77
C ARG A 5 11.37 18.78 -14.81
N PHE A 6 10.39 19.46 -15.38
CA PHE A 6 9.03 18.91 -15.52
C PHE A 6 8.98 17.67 -16.40
N PHE A 7 9.67 17.67 -17.56
CA PHE A 7 9.77 16.48 -18.42
C PHE A 7 10.49 15.32 -17.73
N PHE A 8 11.54 15.61 -16.98
CA PHE A 8 12.24 14.60 -16.20
C PHE A 8 11.34 13.97 -15.13
N GLU A 9 10.58 14.78 -14.38
CA GLU A 9 9.62 14.29 -13.37
C GLU A 9 8.52 13.40 -14.00
N ILE A 10 8.02 13.76 -15.18
CA ILE A 10 7.07 12.93 -15.94
C ILE A 10 7.71 11.61 -16.35
N LEU A 11 8.92 11.63 -16.89
CA LEU A 11 9.62 10.42 -17.34
C LEU A 11 9.86 9.47 -16.16
N VAL A 12 10.31 9.99 -15.02
CA VAL A 12 10.51 9.21 -13.79
C VAL A 12 9.18 8.63 -13.30
N PHE A 13 8.09 9.41 -13.33
CA PHE A 13 6.77 8.92 -12.95
C PHE A 13 6.34 7.74 -13.83
N PHE A 14 6.43 7.87 -15.14
CA PHE A 14 6.07 6.77 -16.05
C PHE A 14 6.98 5.55 -15.89
N ALA A 15 8.28 5.74 -15.67
CA ALA A 15 9.20 4.64 -15.40
C ALA A 15 8.80 3.87 -14.13
N ILE A 16 8.50 4.57 -13.05
CA ILE A 16 8.03 3.97 -11.78
C ILE A 16 6.66 3.29 -12.00
N PHE A 17 5.74 3.94 -12.71
CA PHE A 17 4.42 3.39 -12.99
C PHE A 17 4.51 2.08 -13.76
N ILE A 18 5.29 2.04 -14.84
CA ILE A 18 5.47 0.85 -15.69
C ILE A 18 6.22 -0.26 -14.94
N ALA A 19 7.25 0.10 -14.17
CA ALA A 19 8.10 -0.89 -13.51
C ALA A 19 7.47 -1.48 -12.24
N LEU A 20 6.71 -0.70 -11.48
CA LEU A 20 6.30 -1.05 -10.13
C LEU A 20 4.78 -1.15 -9.91
N ILE A 21 4.00 -0.32 -10.60
CA ILE A 21 2.53 -0.26 -10.40
C ILE A 21 1.81 -1.15 -11.41
N LEU A 22 2.24 -1.13 -12.66
CA LEU A 22 1.59 -1.85 -13.74
C LEU A 22 1.70 -3.39 -13.63
N PRO A 23 2.86 -4.00 -13.25
CA PRO A 23 3.02 -5.44 -13.24
C PRO A 23 2.03 -6.19 -12.33
N PRO A 24 1.74 -5.78 -11.09
CA PRO A 24 0.71 -6.43 -10.25
C PRO A 24 -0.68 -6.39 -10.89
N ILE A 25 -0.95 -5.36 -11.70
CA ILE A 25 -2.24 -5.18 -12.36
C ILE A 25 -2.36 -6.06 -13.62
N THR A 26 -1.28 -6.20 -14.38
CA THR A 26 -1.28 -6.91 -15.69
C THR A 26 -0.98 -8.38 -15.58
N ASN A 27 -0.17 -8.80 -14.61
CA ASN A 27 0.19 -10.19 -14.40
C ASN A 27 -1.03 -10.97 -13.86
N VAL A 28 -1.81 -11.52 -14.78
CA VAL A 28 -2.85 -12.48 -14.46
C VAL A 28 -2.20 -13.85 -14.43
N GLN A 29 -1.84 -14.35 -13.26
CA GLN A 29 -1.55 -15.77 -13.11
C GLN A 29 -2.88 -16.51 -13.28
N ARG A 30 -3.15 -16.99 -14.52
CA ARG A 30 -4.25 -17.91 -14.78
C ARG A 30 -3.83 -19.27 -14.24
N ASP A 31 -4.62 -19.80 -13.33
CA ASP A 31 -4.68 -21.23 -12.96
C ASP A 31 -3.44 -21.88 -12.31
N THR A 32 -2.45 -21.12 -11.88
CA THR A 32 -1.40 -21.67 -11.01
C THR A 32 -1.79 -21.47 -9.55
N LEU A 33 -1.79 -22.57 -8.79
CA LEU A 33 -1.87 -22.54 -7.32
C LEU A 33 -0.85 -21.50 -6.81
N LEU A 34 -1.35 -20.46 -6.14
CA LEU A 34 -0.46 -19.47 -5.52
C LEU A 34 0.31 -20.16 -4.39
N GLN A 35 1.58 -20.42 -4.63
CA GLN A 35 2.47 -21.05 -3.67
C GLN A 35 3.26 -19.97 -2.93
N PHE A 36 2.99 -19.79 -1.65
CA PHE A 36 3.80 -18.94 -0.78
C PHE A 36 4.94 -19.73 -0.20
N GLN A 37 6.16 -19.53 -0.72
CA GLN A 37 7.39 -20.10 -0.17
C GLN A 37 8.11 -19.05 0.69
N TRP A 38 8.71 -19.52 1.79
CA TRP A 38 9.41 -18.69 2.77
C TRP A 38 10.93 -18.66 2.51
N ASN A 39 11.29 -18.29 1.29
CA ASN A 39 12.69 -18.08 0.89
C ASN A 39 13.10 -16.62 1.12
N LEU A 40 14.40 -16.35 1.04
CA LEU A 40 14.92 -14.97 1.15
C LEU A 40 14.20 -14.05 0.15
N PRO A 41 13.49 -13.01 0.63
CA PRO A 41 12.61 -12.22 -0.22
C PRO A 41 13.36 -11.12 -1.00
N LEU A 42 14.28 -11.51 -1.89
CA LEU A 42 15.13 -10.58 -2.65
C LEU A 42 14.33 -9.52 -3.41
N ASN A 43 13.22 -9.90 -4.03
CA ASN A 43 12.35 -8.97 -4.74
C ASN A 43 11.77 -7.90 -3.81
N TYR A 44 11.35 -8.30 -2.59
CA TYR A 44 10.82 -7.34 -1.61
C TYR A 44 11.91 -6.47 -1.00
N ILE A 45 13.13 -6.98 -0.84
CA ILE A 45 14.30 -6.17 -0.43
C ILE A 45 14.57 -5.09 -1.49
N PHE A 46 14.55 -5.45 -2.77
CA PHE A 46 14.70 -4.50 -3.87
C PHE A 46 13.59 -3.44 -3.87
N LEU A 47 12.32 -3.86 -3.78
CA LEU A 47 11.17 -2.95 -3.70
C LEU A 47 11.22 -2.04 -2.48
N GLY A 48 11.59 -2.59 -1.30
CA GLY A 48 11.76 -1.81 -0.08
C GLY A 48 12.88 -0.77 -0.18
N THR A 49 13.96 -1.11 -0.88
CA THR A 49 15.07 -0.16 -1.13
C THR A 49 14.60 1.00 -2.03
N ILE A 50 13.89 0.70 -3.11
CA ILE A 50 13.30 1.74 -3.97
C ILE A 50 12.32 2.61 -3.18
N ALA A 51 11.44 2.00 -2.38
CA ALA A 51 10.51 2.72 -1.54
C ALA A 51 11.24 3.66 -0.56
N LEU A 52 12.36 3.23 0.02
CA LEU A 52 13.17 4.07 0.90
C LEU A 52 13.71 5.31 0.16
N PHE A 53 14.21 5.14 -1.07
CA PHE A 53 14.68 6.29 -1.87
C PHE A 53 13.54 7.25 -2.20
N ILE A 54 12.37 6.74 -2.59
CA ILE A 54 11.19 7.56 -2.88
C ILE A 54 10.72 8.28 -1.62
N PHE A 55 10.68 7.60 -0.48
CA PHE A 55 10.33 8.17 0.82
C PHE A 55 11.25 9.33 1.21
N LEU A 56 12.57 9.13 1.11
CA LEU A 56 13.56 10.18 1.40
C LEU A 56 13.41 11.36 0.43
N TYR A 57 13.16 11.11 -0.84
CA TYR A 57 12.92 12.15 -1.83
C TYR A 57 11.67 12.98 -1.49
N GLU A 58 10.53 12.34 -1.22
CA GLU A 58 9.29 13.03 -0.91
C GLU A 58 9.36 13.83 0.41
N ILE A 59 10.04 13.31 1.44
CA ILE A 59 10.27 14.06 2.68
C ILE A 59 11.11 15.29 2.43
N THR A 60 12.17 15.20 1.64
CA THR A 60 13.01 16.38 1.33
C THR A 60 12.25 17.44 0.57
N GLN A 61 11.39 17.05 -0.38
CA GLN A 61 10.52 17.97 -1.10
C GLN A 61 9.49 18.64 -0.18
N LYS A 62 8.86 17.86 0.72
CA LYS A 62 7.89 18.36 1.69
C LYS A 62 8.54 19.36 2.64
N LYS A 63 9.71 19.05 3.18
CA LYS A 63 10.46 19.93 4.09
C LYS A 63 10.86 21.26 3.44
N GLN A 64 11.19 21.25 2.16
CA GLN A 64 11.47 22.50 1.41
C GLN A 64 10.23 23.39 1.24
N ASN A 65 9.03 22.79 1.15
CA ASN A 65 7.78 23.53 0.98
C ASN A 65 7.18 23.98 2.32
N GLU A 66 7.46 23.28 3.42
CA GLU A 66 6.91 23.53 4.77
C GLU A 66 7.67 24.58 5.60
N ILE A 67 8.72 25.25 5.06
CA ILE A 67 9.36 26.41 5.73
C ILE A 67 8.34 27.53 6.03
N SER A 68 7.10 27.41 5.49
CA SER A 68 6.02 28.39 5.64
C SER A 68 4.85 27.96 6.57
N GLU A 69 4.73 26.72 7.01
CA GLU A 69 3.57 26.30 7.80
C GLU A 69 3.95 25.59 9.12
N LYS A 70 3.35 26.07 10.21
CA LYS A 70 3.50 25.59 11.58
C LYS A 70 3.19 24.07 11.66
N ASN A 71 4.21 23.28 12.02
CA ASN A 71 4.06 21.88 12.40
C ASN A 71 2.98 21.71 13.48
N THR A 72 1.87 21.08 13.14
CA THR A 72 1.03 20.43 14.12
C THR A 72 1.80 19.19 14.60
N SER A 73 2.42 19.30 15.77
CA SER A 73 3.03 18.17 16.47
C SER A 73 1.93 17.13 16.73
N ASN A 74 1.78 16.17 15.84
CA ASN A 74 0.90 15.04 16.06
C ASN A 74 1.45 14.24 17.25
N SER A 75 0.71 14.27 18.36
CA SER A 75 1.07 13.60 19.60
C SER A 75 1.32 12.09 19.33
N ILE A 76 2.28 11.50 20.04
CA ILE A 76 2.52 10.04 20.08
C ILE A 76 1.20 9.30 20.36
N LYS A 77 0.32 9.88 21.19
CA LYS A 77 -1.02 9.34 21.46
C LYS A 77 -1.85 9.22 20.17
N THR A 78 -1.86 10.25 19.32
CA THR A 78 -2.58 10.22 18.02
C THR A 78 -2.01 9.13 17.10
N PHE A 79 -0.69 9.00 17.05
CA PHE A 79 -0.02 7.95 16.27
C PHE A 79 -0.47 6.56 16.72
N ILE A 80 -0.36 6.25 18.02
CA ILE A 80 -0.72 4.93 18.57
C ILE A 80 -2.21 4.64 18.36
N LEU A 81 -3.09 5.57 18.71
CA LEU A 81 -4.53 5.38 18.58
C LEU A 81 -4.95 5.20 17.13
N ALA A 82 -4.41 5.99 16.20
CA ALA A 82 -4.71 5.86 14.78
C ALA A 82 -4.23 4.51 14.23
N THR A 83 -3.03 4.05 14.62
CA THR A 83 -2.49 2.74 14.21
C THR A 83 -3.38 1.60 14.69
N ILE A 84 -3.75 1.59 15.97
CA ILE A 84 -4.60 0.54 16.56
C ILE A 84 -5.99 0.54 15.90
N PHE A 85 -6.62 1.72 15.80
CA PHE A 85 -7.93 1.83 15.18
C PHE A 85 -7.93 1.37 13.72
N THR A 86 -6.89 1.74 12.97
CA THR A 86 -6.71 1.31 11.57
C THR A 86 -6.57 -0.20 11.47
N PHE A 87 -5.71 -0.81 12.30
CA PHE A 87 -5.53 -2.26 12.35
C PHE A 87 -6.85 -3.00 12.63
N ILE A 88 -7.59 -2.57 13.67
CA ILE A 88 -8.88 -3.17 14.02
C ILE A 88 -9.89 -3.02 12.89
N SER A 89 -9.96 -1.84 12.26
CA SER A 89 -10.87 -1.58 11.14
C SER A 89 -10.58 -2.49 9.94
N LEU A 90 -9.30 -2.67 9.58
CA LEU A 90 -8.89 -3.57 8.50
C LEU A 90 -9.30 -5.01 8.80
N PHE A 91 -9.11 -5.44 10.04
CA PHE A 91 -9.44 -6.80 10.48
C PHE A 91 -10.95 -7.07 10.43
N ILE A 92 -11.76 -6.13 10.93
CA ILE A 92 -13.23 -6.23 10.90
C ILE A 92 -13.73 -6.32 9.45
N ILE A 93 -13.24 -5.48 8.55
CA ILE A 93 -13.66 -5.49 7.14
C ILE A 93 -13.28 -6.81 6.47
N ALA A 94 -12.06 -7.31 6.68
CA ALA A 94 -11.63 -8.58 6.14
C ALA A 94 -12.52 -9.73 6.63
N PHE A 95 -12.83 -9.77 7.94
CA PHE A 95 -13.69 -10.78 8.53
C PHE A 95 -15.12 -10.75 7.94
N ILE A 96 -15.69 -9.55 7.74
CA ILE A 96 -17.01 -9.39 7.11
C ILE A 96 -16.99 -9.92 5.68
N LEU A 97 -15.98 -9.52 4.87
CA LEU A 97 -15.88 -9.92 3.47
C LEU A 97 -15.65 -11.42 3.32
N GLU A 98 -14.85 -12.02 4.19
CA GLU A 98 -14.61 -13.46 4.20
C GLU A 98 -15.88 -14.24 4.57
N SER A 99 -16.63 -13.74 5.56
CA SER A 99 -17.94 -14.30 5.92
C SER A 99 -18.94 -14.24 4.75
N VAL A 100 -18.97 -13.13 4.01
CA VAL A 100 -19.80 -12.98 2.82
C VAL A 100 -19.36 -13.93 1.69
N ALA A 101 -18.04 -14.05 1.46
CA ALA A 101 -17.47 -14.96 0.46
C ALA A 101 -17.85 -16.42 0.76
N PHE A 102 -17.77 -16.81 2.03
CA PHE A 102 -18.17 -18.14 2.50
C PHE A 102 -19.65 -18.40 2.26
N LEU A 103 -20.54 -17.47 2.61
CA LEU A 103 -21.98 -17.60 2.44
C LEU A 103 -22.39 -17.65 0.95
N THR A 104 -21.70 -16.94 0.08
CA THR A 104 -21.97 -16.89 -1.36
C THR A 104 -21.35 -18.06 -2.13
N LYS A 105 -20.64 -18.96 -1.44
CA LYS A 105 -19.92 -20.10 -2.04
C LYS A 105 -19.03 -19.69 -3.22
N GLN A 106 -18.56 -18.46 -3.24
CA GLN A 106 -17.58 -18.04 -4.23
C GLN A 106 -16.23 -18.66 -3.85
N ASN A 107 -15.74 -19.52 -4.75
CA ASN A 107 -14.43 -20.13 -4.62
C ASN A 107 -13.37 -19.03 -4.47
N GLN A 108 -12.83 -18.89 -3.27
CA GLN A 108 -11.57 -18.20 -3.09
C GLN A 108 -10.52 -18.98 -3.89
N GLN A 109 -9.61 -18.28 -4.53
CA GLN A 109 -8.52 -18.95 -5.22
C GLN A 109 -7.78 -19.84 -4.22
N ASN A 110 -7.50 -21.09 -4.61
CA ASN A 110 -6.77 -22.04 -3.78
C ASN A 110 -5.34 -21.50 -3.57
N VAL A 111 -5.14 -20.78 -2.48
CA VAL A 111 -3.81 -20.32 -2.04
C VAL A 111 -3.23 -21.44 -1.20
N THR A 112 -2.19 -22.09 -1.68
CA THR A 112 -1.41 -23.03 -0.87
C THR A 112 -0.36 -22.27 -0.10
N ILE A 113 -0.49 -22.26 1.21
CA ILE A 113 0.51 -21.67 2.11
C ILE A 113 1.32 -22.83 2.68
N PHE A 114 2.64 -22.83 2.43
CA PHE A 114 3.51 -23.81 3.07
C PHE A 114 3.67 -23.48 4.56
N PRO A 115 3.65 -24.49 5.44
CA PRO A 115 3.86 -24.27 6.87
C PRO A 115 5.25 -23.65 7.11
N ILE A 116 5.34 -22.83 8.13
CA ILE A 116 6.62 -22.25 8.57
C ILE A 116 7.29 -23.27 9.51
N ASN A 117 8.34 -23.92 9.03
CA ASN A 117 8.98 -25.03 9.74
C ASN A 117 10.27 -24.63 10.49
N SER A 118 10.74 -23.39 10.29
CA SER A 118 12.00 -22.94 10.91
C SER A 118 11.94 -21.47 11.33
N LYS A 119 12.78 -21.10 12.32
CA LYS A 119 12.95 -19.71 12.74
C LYS A 119 13.45 -18.81 11.58
N LYS A 120 14.21 -19.38 10.67
CA LYS A 120 14.71 -18.69 9.48
C LYS A 120 13.58 -18.33 8.51
N GLU A 121 12.66 -19.26 8.27
CA GLU A 121 11.47 -19.03 7.45
C GLU A 121 10.54 -18.02 8.08
N LEU A 122 10.33 -18.07 9.41
CA LEU A 122 9.57 -17.07 10.13
C LEU A 122 10.18 -15.66 9.98
N PHE A 123 11.50 -15.55 10.09
CA PHE A 123 12.20 -14.29 9.88
C PHE A 123 11.98 -13.76 8.45
N TYR A 124 12.09 -14.62 7.43
CA TYR A 124 11.86 -14.23 6.04
C TYR A 124 10.41 -13.82 5.78
N CYS A 125 9.45 -14.50 6.40
CA CYS A 125 8.04 -14.14 6.37
C CYS A 125 7.80 -12.74 6.95
N ILE A 126 8.30 -12.47 8.15
CA ILE A 126 8.19 -11.15 8.79
C ILE A 126 8.85 -10.07 7.92
N LEU A 127 10.06 -10.31 7.43
CA LEU A 127 10.79 -9.39 6.57
C LEU A 127 10.00 -9.08 5.29
N LYS A 128 9.44 -10.11 4.64
CA LYS A 128 8.63 -9.98 3.43
C LYS A 128 7.42 -9.08 3.66
N PHE A 129 6.64 -9.33 4.70
CA PHE A 129 5.44 -8.51 4.99
C PHE A 129 5.78 -7.09 5.43
N CYS A 130 6.85 -6.91 6.19
CA CYS A 130 7.32 -5.58 6.60
C CYS A 130 7.72 -4.74 5.37
N LEU A 131 8.52 -5.31 4.47
CA LEU A 131 8.97 -4.63 3.27
C LEU A 131 7.82 -4.39 2.27
N ALA A 132 6.91 -5.35 2.12
CA ALA A 132 5.73 -5.20 1.28
C ALA A 132 4.84 -4.06 1.79
N ALA A 133 4.49 -4.07 3.08
CA ALA A 133 3.67 -3.02 3.68
C ALA A 133 4.34 -1.65 3.54
N PHE A 134 5.64 -1.53 3.82
CA PHE A 134 6.37 -0.28 3.66
C PHE A 134 6.36 0.21 2.21
N TYR A 135 6.67 -0.68 1.26
CA TYR A 135 6.64 -0.35 -0.16
C TYR A 135 5.26 0.13 -0.61
N GLU A 136 4.21 -0.60 -0.27
CA GLU A 136 2.85 -0.26 -0.67
C GLU A 136 2.37 1.06 -0.04
N GLU A 137 2.67 1.30 1.22
CA GLU A 137 2.31 2.56 1.87
C GLU A 137 3.05 3.76 1.25
N VAL A 138 4.35 3.64 1.00
CA VAL A 138 5.12 4.71 0.34
C VAL A 138 4.58 4.99 -1.07
N MET A 139 4.29 3.94 -1.85
CA MET A 139 3.80 4.10 -3.21
C MET A 139 2.38 4.66 -3.28
N TYR A 140 1.45 4.11 -2.51
CA TYR A 140 0.03 4.41 -2.65
C TYR A 140 -0.51 5.45 -1.65
N ARG A 141 0.23 5.82 -0.61
CA ARG A 141 -0.18 6.88 0.34
C ARG A 141 0.65 8.14 0.20
N LEU A 142 1.92 8.01 -0.18
CA LEU A 142 2.83 9.15 -0.26
C LEU A 142 3.10 9.56 -1.71
N TYR A 143 3.65 8.67 -2.54
CA TYR A 143 4.15 9.02 -3.86
C TYR A 143 3.03 9.25 -4.89
N LEU A 144 2.21 8.24 -5.17
CA LEU A 144 1.25 8.26 -6.28
C LEU A 144 0.20 9.38 -6.14
N PRO A 145 -0.46 9.57 -4.97
CA PRO A 145 -1.41 10.66 -4.81
C PRO A 145 -0.79 12.03 -5.03
N GLU A 146 0.42 12.25 -4.51
CA GLU A 146 1.08 13.55 -4.62
C GLU A 146 1.56 13.82 -6.06
N GLN A 147 2.06 12.82 -6.78
CA GLN A 147 2.40 12.97 -8.20
C GLN A 147 1.17 13.28 -9.04
N LEU A 148 0.07 12.55 -8.84
CA LEU A 148 -1.19 12.80 -9.54
C LEU A 148 -1.74 14.20 -9.23
N LYS A 149 -1.69 14.66 -7.97
CA LYS A 149 -2.09 16.04 -7.62
C LYS A 149 -1.27 17.08 -8.37
N ARG A 150 0.03 16.85 -8.57
CA ARG A 150 0.90 17.75 -9.36
C ARG A 150 0.45 17.83 -10.82
N PHE A 151 0.01 16.71 -11.43
CA PHE A 151 -0.53 16.71 -12.80
C PHE A 151 -1.86 17.48 -12.90
N PHE A 152 -2.73 17.33 -11.90
CA PHE A 152 -4.03 18.02 -11.90
C PHE A 152 -4.00 19.44 -11.32
N LYS A 153 -2.84 19.96 -10.91
CA LYS A 153 -2.69 21.26 -10.24
C LYS A 153 -3.25 22.44 -11.06
N ASN A 154 -3.19 22.36 -12.39
CA ASN A 154 -3.63 23.46 -13.29
C ASN A 154 -5.10 23.34 -13.72
N THR A 155 -5.84 22.33 -13.25
CA THR A 155 -7.29 22.25 -13.52
C THR A 155 -8.04 23.29 -12.71
N GLN A 156 -9.05 23.95 -13.32
CA GLN A 156 -9.82 24.99 -12.64
C GLN A 156 -10.71 24.44 -11.51
N ASN A 157 -11.06 23.16 -11.56
CA ASN A 157 -11.96 22.54 -10.59
C ASN A 157 -11.18 21.95 -9.41
N LYS A 158 -11.37 22.49 -8.21
CA LYS A 158 -10.76 22.01 -6.95
C LYS A 158 -11.13 20.56 -6.61
N ILE A 159 -12.35 20.13 -6.96
CA ILE A 159 -12.79 18.75 -6.75
C ILE A 159 -11.92 17.80 -7.57
N THR A 160 -11.70 18.12 -8.85
CA THR A 160 -10.83 17.36 -9.74
C THR A 160 -9.40 17.26 -9.20
N GLN A 161 -8.86 18.37 -8.67
CA GLN A 161 -7.49 18.39 -8.13
C GLN A 161 -7.31 17.49 -6.92
N ILE A 162 -8.33 17.34 -6.06
CA ILE A 162 -8.24 16.64 -4.79
C ILE A 162 -8.69 15.19 -4.92
N TYR A 163 -9.87 14.95 -5.51
CA TYR A 163 -10.51 13.62 -5.46
C TYR A 163 -10.08 12.70 -6.59
N ILE A 164 -9.79 13.20 -7.80
CA ILE A 164 -9.37 12.32 -8.91
C ILE A 164 -8.05 11.60 -8.59
N PRO A 165 -6.99 12.26 -8.07
CA PRO A 165 -5.79 11.56 -7.64
C PRO A 165 -6.03 10.45 -6.61
N GLU A 166 -6.89 10.71 -5.63
CA GLU A 166 -7.23 9.72 -4.60
C GLU A 166 -8.00 8.53 -5.20
N ILE A 167 -8.99 8.79 -6.06
CA ILE A 167 -9.78 7.74 -6.73
C ILE A 167 -8.91 6.86 -7.62
N ILE A 168 -8.05 7.46 -8.45
CA ILE A 168 -7.12 6.72 -9.30
C ILE A 168 -6.21 5.84 -8.44
N THR A 169 -5.68 6.37 -7.35
CA THR A 169 -4.81 5.63 -6.44
C THR A 169 -5.53 4.43 -5.82
N ILE A 170 -6.77 4.61 -5.37
CA ILE A 170 -7.60 3.53 -4.79
C ILE A 170 -7.83 2.43 -5.83
N ILE A 171 -8.20 2.80 -7.05
CA ILE A 171 -8.45 1.85 -8.14
C ILE A 171 -7.18 1.06 -8.48
N LEU A 172 -6.04 1.71 -8.63
CA LEU A 172 -4.78 1.06 -8.96
C LEU A 172 -4.32 0.11 -7.84
N PHE A 173 -4.46 0.51 -6.58
CA PHE A 173 -4.15 -0.36 -5.44
C PHE A 173 -5.05 -1.59 -5.42
N ALA A 174 -6.35 -1.41 -5.59
CA ALA A 174 -7.33 -2.50 -5.60
C ALA A 174 -7.07 -3.48 -6.76
N LEU A 175 -6.81 -2.97 -7.96
CA LEU A 175 -6.49 -3.78 -9.14
C LEU A 175 -5.19 -4.58 -8.99
N GLY A 176 -4.23 -4.08 -8.21
CA GLY A 176 -3.02 -4.83 -7.86
C GLY A 176 -3.29 -6.12 -7.09
N HIS A 177 -4.48 -6.26 -6.48
CA HIS A 177 -4.88 -7.44 -5.72
C HIS A 177 -5.81 -8.40 -6.48
N LYS A 178 -6.09 -8.14 -7.78
CA LYS A 178 -7.04 -8.93 -8.58
C LYS A 178 -6.66 -10.41 -8.70
N TYR A 179 -5.39 -10.73 -8.57
CA TYR A 179 -4.89 -12.11 -8.61
C TYR A 179 -5.37 -12.97 -7.43
N LEU A 180 -5.88 -12.36 -6.36
CA LEU A 180 -6.50 -13.01 -5.20
C LEU A 180 -8.04 -13.12 -5.30
N GLY A 181 -8.64 -12.66 -6.41
CA GLY A 181 -10.08 -12.70 -6.64
C GLY A 181 -10.82 -11.42 -6.26
N ILE A 182 -12.13 -11.40 -6.55
CA ILE A 182 -12.96 -10.19 -6.45
C ILE A 182 -13.10 -9.67 -5.01
N PHE A 183 -13.20 -10.55 -4.02
CA PHE A 183 -13.30 -10.15 -2.62
C PHE A 183 -12.01 -9.50 -2.12
N ALA A 184 -10.85 -9.96 -2.61
CA ALA A 184 -9.57 -9.31 -2.32
C ALA A 184 -9.48 -7.91 -2.95
N VAL A 185 -10.01 -7.71 -4.16
CA VAL A 185 -10.10 -6.39 -4.80
C VAL A 185 -10.98 -5.44 -3.97
N ILE A 186 -12.14 -5.91 -3.51
CA ILE A 186 -13.05 -5.11 -2.68
C ILE A 186 -12.38 -4.78 -1.34
N ASN A 187 -11.75 -5.78 -0.70
CA ASN A 187 -11.00 -5.58 0.55
C ASN A 187 -9.88 -4.56 0.37
N ALA A 188 -9.08 -4.70 -0.68
CA ALA A 188 -7.99 -3.76 -0.99
C ALA A 188 -8.50 -2.34 -1.25
N CYS A 189 -9.64 -2.19 -1.93
CA CYS A 189 -10.27 -0.90 -2.15
C CYS A 189 -10.62 -0.21 -0.82
N ILE A 190 -11.29 -0.90 0.09
CA ILE A 190 -11.68 -0.37 1.40
C ILE A 190 -10.45 -0.14 2.27
N ALA A 191 -9.51 -1.08 2.30
CA ALA A 191 -8.26 -0.97 3.03
C ALA A 191 -7.44 0.25 2.57
N CYS A 192 -7.43 0.52 1.25
CA CYS A 192 -6.77 1.70 0.70
C CYS A 192 -7.30 3.00 1.34
N VAL A 193 -8.62 3.13 1.45
CA VAL A 193 -9.26 4.30 2.07
C VAL A 193 -8.91 4.41 3.56
N ILE A 194 -9.01 3.32 4.31
CA ILE A 194 -8.73 3.29 5.75
C ILE A 194 -7.28 3.69 6.04
N LEU A 195 -6.32 3.09 5.32
CA LEU A 195 -4.89 3.39 5.46
C LEU A 195 -4.58 4.83 5.05
N ARG A 196 -5.24 5.35 4.00
CA ARG A 196 -5.09 6.76 3.60
C ARG A 196 -5.58 7.71 4.68
N ILE A 197 -6.70 7.42 5.33
CA ILE A 197 -7.22 8.20 6.46
C ILE A 197 -6.24 8.20 7.62
N CYS A 198 -5.64 7.04 7.95
CA CYS A 198 -4.60 6.93 8.96
C CYS A 198 -3.41 7.84 8.65
N TYR A 199 -2.89 7.78 7.42
CA TYR A 199 -1.79 8.65 6.98
C TYR A 199 -2.15 10.13 7.07
N ILE A 200 -3.34 10.54 6.59
CA ILE A 200 -3.78 11.93 6.62
C ILE A 200 -3.91 12.44 8.07
N LYS A 201 -4.44 11.62 8.98
CA LYS A 201 -4.59 12.00 10.40
C LYS A 201 -3.28 12.07 11.15
N THR A 202 -2.34 11.18 10.86
CA THR A 202 -1.06 11.11 11.58
C THR A 202 0.04 11.92 10.91
N GLN A 203 -0.10 12.22 9.63
CA GLN A 203 0.97 12.78 8.78
C GLN A 203 2.27 11.96 8.87
N ASN A 204 2.14 10.68 9.21
CA ASN A 204 3.26 9.77 9.42
C ASN A 204 2.98 8.44 8.72
N ILE A 205 3.83 8.11 7.74
CA ILE A 205 3.69 6.89 6.94
C ILE A 205 3.86 5.62 7.80
N PHE A 206 4.65 5.68 8.87
CA PHE A 206 4.89 4.51 9.70
C PHE A 206 3.64 4.06 10.48
N ALA A 207 2.69 4.96 10.77
CA ALA A 207 1.44 4.58 11.43
C ALA A 207 0.61 3.64 10.54
N SER A 208 0.44 3.98 9.26
CA SER A 208 -0.26 3.13 8.31
C SER A 208 0.55 1.87 7.94
N THR A 209 1.88 1.98 7.81
CA THR A 209 2.77 0.83 7.55
C THR A 209 2.67 -0.23 8.66
N ILE A 210 2.72 0.19 9.93
CA ILE A 210 2.62 -0.75 11.06
C ILE A 210 1.24 -1.41 11.08
N ALA A 211 0.16 -0.63 10.92
CA ALA A 211 -1.20 -1.18 10.88
C ALA A 211 -1.38 -2.20 9.74
N HIS A 212 -0.86 -1.88 8.55
CA HIS A 212 -0.90 -2.73 7.36
C HIS A 212 -0.06 -4.01 7.56
N PHE A 213 1.17 -3.87 8.05
CA PHE A 213 2.01 -5.02 8.37
C PHE A 213 1.33 -5.97 9.38
N LEU A 214 0.82 -5.44 10.48
CA LEU A 214 0.13 -6.23 11.50
C LEU A 214 -1.10 -6.95 10.91
N TYR A 215 -1.86 -6.25 10.07
CA TYR A 215 -3.01 -6.83 9.38
C TYR A 215 -2.59 -8.02 8.48
N ASN A 216 -1.61 -7.83 7.61
CA ASN A 216 -1.14 -8.90 6.71
C ASN A 216 -0.56 -10.08 7.49
N PHE A 217 0.21 -9.80 8.54
CA PHE A 217 0.85 -10.84 9.35
C PHE A 217 -0.17 -11.64 10.17
N THR A 218 -1.14 -10.98 10.82
CA THR A 218 -2.20 -11.68 11.57
C THR A 218 -3.13 -12.46 10.65
N SER A 219 -3.47 -11.94 9.48
CA SER A 219 -4.24 -12.66 8.48
C SER A 219 -3.54 -13.96 8.07
N LEU A 220 -2.22 -13.92 7.82
CA LEU A 220 -1.46 -15.13 7.52
C LEU A 220 -1.51 -16.14 8.67
N LEU A 221 -1.31 -15.70 9.92
CA LEU A 221 -1.34 -16.59 11.07
C LEU A 221 -2.68 -17.34 11.20
N LEU A 222 -3.79 -16.66 10.90
CA LEU A 222 -5.12 -17.28 10.93
C LEU A 222 -5.34 -18.30 9.81
N PHE A 223 -4.62 -18.19 8.69
CA PHE A 223 -4.67 -19.19 7.62
C PHE A 223 -3.79 -20.42 7.89
N ILE A 224 -2.81 -20.33 8.79
CA ILE A 224 -1.87 -21.42 9.11
C ILE A 224 -2.40 -22.28 10.28
N ILE A 225 -3.26 -21.72 11.14
CA ILE A 225 -3.91 -22.42 12.27
C ILE A 225 -5.16 -23.14 11.81
#